data_3d0bcbacae67435ffc2e903f1eef3aad
#
_entry.id   3d0bcbacae67435ffc2e903f1eef3aad
#
_cell.length_a   1.000
_cell.length_b   1.000
_cell.length_c   1.000
_cell.angle_alpha   90.00
_cell.angle_beta   90.00
_cell.angle_gamma   90.00
#
_symmetry.space_group_name_H-M   'P 1'
#
loop_
_entity.id
_entity.type
_entity.pdbx_description
1 polymer ?
#
loop_
_entity_poly.entity_id
_entity_poly.type
_entity_poly.pdbx_seq_one_letter_code
_entity_poly.pdbx_strand_id
1 'polypeptide(L)'
;MIKGVHTMFYTPKAEELRVFIRDVLGFKATDVGGGWLIFDLPEAEMGCHPDTKVAHGISFYCDNIEKTVAELKAKGVEFTCGISDQGYGLVTHFKMPGDVVVQLYQPKYKVERK
;
A
#
# COMPACT_ATOMS: atom_id res chain seq x y z
N MET A 1 -10.53 21.30 -10.79
CA MET A 1 -9.83 21.08 -9.51
C MET A 1 -9.61 19.60 -9.27
N ILE A 2 -8.39 19.25 -8.89
CA ILE A 2 -8.03 17.87 -8.57
C ILE A 2 -8.74 17.45 -7.29
N LYS A 3 -9.36 16.24 -7.29
CA LYS A 3 -10.14 15.73 -6.14
C LYS A 3 -9.42 14.68 -5.32
N GLY A 4 -8.40 14.07 -5.86
CA GLY A 4 -7.71 12.99 -5.16
C GLY A 4 -6.69 12.31 -6.02
N VAL A 5 -6.25 11.15 -5.58
CA VAL A 5 -5.23 10.34 -6.25
C VAL A 5 -5.82 9.01 -6.66
N HIS A 6 -5.52 8.59 -7.87
CA HIS A 6 -5.86 7.26 -8.40
C HIS A 6 -4.55 6.52 -8.65
N THR A 7 -4.42 5.31 -8.11
CA THR A 7 -3.26 4.47 -8.34
C THR A 7 -3.68 3.15 -8.98
N MET A 8 -2.76 2.52 -9.69
CA MET A 8 -3.03 1.28 -10.41
C MET A 8 -1.82 0.35 -10.31
N PHE A 9 -2.07 -0.89 -9.93
CA PHE A 9 -1.10 -1.96 -10.02
C PHE A 9 -1.33 -2.73 -11.32
N TYR A 10 -0.26 -3.10 -11.99
CA TYR A 10 -0.32 -3.89 -13.22
C TYR A 10 0.28 -5.27 -12.96
N THR A 11 -0.50 -6.32 -13.16
CA THR A 11 -0.07 -7.70 -12.97
C THR A 11 -0.95 -8.64 -13.77
N PRO A 12 -0.40 -9.76 -14.31
CA PRO A 12 -1.21 -10.78 -14.96
C PRO A 12 -2.23 -11.45 -14.02
N LYS A 13 -2.02 -11.34 -12.70
CA LYS A 13 -2.89 -11.94 -11.69
C LYS A 13 -3.79 -10.91 -11.02
N ALA A 14 -4.37 -10.01 -11.79
CA ALA A 14 -5.17 -8.91 -11.28
C ALA A 14 -6.38 -9.36 -10.46
N GLU A 15 -7.06 -10.46 -10.85
CA GLU A 15 -8.19 -10.98 -10.07
C GLU A 15 -7.77 -11.42 -8.67
N GLU A 16 -6.70 -12.19 -8.58
CA GLU A 16 -6.16 -12.64 -7.28
C GLU A 16 -5.74 -11.46 -6.41
N LEU A 17 -5.12 -10.45 -7.02
CA LEU A 17 -4.71 -9.24 -6.31
C LEU A 17 -5.91 -8.47 -5.79
N ARG A 18 -6.98 -8.34 -6.57
CA ARG A 18 -8.22 -7.68 -6.14
C ARG A 18 -8.82 -8.36 -4.91
N VAL A 19 -8.90 -9.69 -4.94
CA VAL A 19 -9.42 -10.46 -3.80
C VAL A 19 -8.54 -10.27 -2.56
N PHE A 20 -7.23 -10.28 -2.73
CA PHE A 20 -6.29 -10.05 -1.63
C PHE A 20 -6.48 -8.66 -1.01
N ILE A 21 -6.57 -7.61 -1.82
CA ILE A 21 -6.72 -6.24 -1.32
C ILE A 21 -8.04 -6.09 -0.56
N ARG A 22 -9.12 -6.69 -1.06
CA ARG A 22 -10.42 -6.65 -0.40
C ARG A 22 -10.43 -7.47 0.90
N ASP A 23 -9.95 -8.72 0.86
CA ASP A 23 -10.16 -9.69 1.95
C ASP A 23 -9.05 -9.68 2.98
N VAL A 24 -7.80 -9.46 2.57
CA VAL A 24 -6.64 -9.45 3.48
C VAL A 24 -6.34 -8.04 3.98
N LEU A 25 -6.24 -7.07 3.08
CA LEU A 25 -5.97 -5.68 3.46
C LEU A 25 -7.22 -4.96 3.98
N GLY A 26 -8.41 -5.43 3.61
CA GLY A 26 -9.67 -4.92 4.14
C GLY A 26 -10.14 -3.61 3.53
N PHE A 27 -9.66 -3.23 2.35
CA PHE A 27 -10.14 -2.03 1.68
C PHE A 27 -11.51 -2.26 1.07
N LYS A 28 -12.36 -1.26 1.20
CA LYS A 28 -13.70 -1.29 0.63
C LYS A 28 -13.64 -1.24 -0.88
N ALA A 29 -14.33 -2.18 -1.53
CA ALA A 29 -14.33 -2.31 -2.98
C ALA A 29 -15.70 -1.94 -3.58
N THR A 30 -15.67 -1.33 -4.76
CA THR A 30 -16.85 -1.11 -5.59
C THR A 30 -16.60 -1.82 -6.92
N ASP A 31 -17.53 -2.70 -7.31
CA ASP A 31 -17.49 -3.36 -8.62
C ASP A 31 -18.04 -2.38 -9.66
N VAL A 32 -17.17 -1.93 -10.55
CA VAL A 32 -17.56 -0.98 -11.60
C VAL A 32 -17.92 -1.68 -12.91
N GLY A 33 -17.98 -3.01 -12.91
CA GLY A 33 -18.40 -3.82 -14.03
C GLY A 33 -17.52 -5.05 -14.24
N GLY A 34 -18.13 -6.22 -14.44
CA GLY A 34 -17.43 -7.45 -14.80
C GLY A 34 -16.39 -7.95 -13.78
N GLY A 35 -16.56 -7.64 -12.51
CA GLY A 35 -15.61 -8.02 -11.47
C GLY A 35 -14.43 -7.06 -11.33
N TRP A 36 -14.43 -5.95 -12.03
CA TRP A 36 -13.40 -4.93 -11.91
C TRP A 36 -13.61 -4.12 -10.63
N LEU A 37 -12.84 -4.40 -9.61
CA LEU A 37 -12.97 -3.74 -8.31
C LEU A 37 -12.12 -2.48 -8.28
N ILE A 38 -12.71 -1.39 -7.80
CA ILE A 38 -12.02 -0.15 -7.45
C ILE A 38 -12.10 0.00 -5.94
N PHE A 39 -10.97 0.29 -5.31
CA PHE A 39 -10.87 0.38 -3.86
C PHE A 39 -10.85 1.82 -3.41
N ASP A 40 -11.62 2.11 -2.36
CA ASP A 40 -11.63 3.41 -1.72
C ASP A 40 -10.48 3.49 -0.71
N LEU A 41 -9.60 4.45 -0.89
CA LEU A 41 -8.50 4.72 0.03
C LEU A 41 -8.86 5.97 0.84
N PRO A 42 -9.19 5.79 2.14
CA PRO A 42 -9.73 6.90 2.94
C PRO A 42 -8.74 8.02 3.21
N GLU A 43 -7.45 7.72 3.17
CA GLU A 43 -6.39 8.71 3.39
C GLU A 43 -5.29 8.52 2.36
N ALA A 44 -4.72 9.64 1.91
CA ALA A 44 -3.61 9.63 0.98
C ALA A 44 -2.71 10.83 1.22
N GLU A 45 -1.43 10.68 0.93
CA GLU A 45 -0.46 11.77 0.95
C GLU A 45 0.49 11.60 -0.22
N MET A 46 1.13 12.70 -0.62
CA MET A 46 2.04 12.72 -1.77
C MET A 46 3.31 13.44 -1.39
N GLY A 47 4.45 12.84 -1.72
CA GLY A 47 5.74 13.47 -1.57
C GLY A 47 6.50 13.49 -2.88
N CYS A 48 7.49 14.38 -2.98
CA CYS A 48 8.38 14.47 -4.13
C CYS A 48 9.81 14.37 -3.62
N HIS A 49 10.51 13.32 -4.05
CA HIS A 49 11.87 13.02 -3.61
C HIS A 49 12.84 13.28 -4.76
N PRO A 50 13.95 13.99 -4.53
CA PRO A 50 14.95 14.17 -5.59
C PRO A 50 15.58 12.84 -5.96
N ASP A 51 15.73 12.61 -7.26
CA ASP A 51 16.35 11.42 -7.81
C ASP A 51 16.91 11.72 -9.19
N THR A 52 17.86 10.91 -9.65
CA THR A 52 18.45 11.04 -10.98
C THR A 52 17.57 10.44 -12.06
N LYS A 53 16.60 9.60 -11.68
CA LYS A 53 15.67 8.95 -12.61
C LYS A 53 14.25 9.36 -12.33
N VAL A 54 13.46 9.43 -13.37
CA VAL A 54 12.02 9.67 -13.24
C VAL A 54 11.34 8.35 -12.85
N ALA A 55 10.61 8.38 -11.74
CA ALA A 55 9.89 7.21 -11.25
C ALA A 55 8.71 7.65 -10.40
N HIS A 56 7.83 6.73 -10.09
CA HIS A 56 6.79 6.92 -9.09
C HIS A 56 6.59 5.63 -8.34
N GLY A 57 6.11 5.72 -7.12
CA GLY A 57 5.91 4.56 -6.27
C GLY A 57 4.67 4.71 -5.41
N ILE A 58 4.26 3.61 -4.83
CA ILE A 58 3.16 3.57 -3.87
C ILE A 58 3.60 2.84 -2.62
N SER A 59 3.14 3.34 -1.47
CA SER A 59 3.28 2.67 -0.18
C SER A 59 1.93 2.66 0.50
N PHE A 60 1.69 1.64 1.30
CA PHE A 60 0.62 1.71 2.30
C PHE A 60 1.25 2.21 3.60
N TYR A 61 0.54 3.05 4.35
CA TYR A 61 1.08 3.48 5.63
C TYR A 61 0.17 3.09 6.79
N CYS A 62 0.75 3.05 7.98
CA CYS A 62 0.10 2.61 9.19
C CYS A 62 0.63 3.40 10.39
N ASP A 63 -0.07 3.32 11.52
CA ASP A 63 0.32 3.99 12.75
C ASP A 63 1.30 3.18 13.59
N ASN A 64 1.25 1.85 13.49
CA ASN A 64 2.11 0.95 14.26
C ASN A 64 2.54 -0.21 13.35
N ILE A 65 3.76 -0.10 12.80
CA ILE A 65 4.23 -1.05 11.80
C ILE A 65 4.47 -2.45 12.38
N GLU A 66 4.96 -2.55 13.61
CA GLU A 66 5.19 -3.85 14.24
C GLU A 66 3.88 -4.62 14.43
N LYS A 67 2.84 -3.93 14.89
CA LYS A 67 1.51 -4.52 15.05
C LYS A 67 0.92 -4.91 13.70
N THR A 68 1.02 -4.04 12.72
CA THR A 68 0.48 -4.28 11.37
C THR A 68 1.18 -5.46 10.71
N VAL A 69 2.51 -5.55 10.82
CA VAL A 69 3.28 -6.69 10.31
C VAL A 69 2.80 -7.99 10.96
N ALA A 70 2.64 -7.99 12.28
CA ALA A 70 2.17 -9.19 12.99
C ALA A 70 0.76 -9.61 12.54
N GLU A 71 -0.15 -8.66 12.38
CA GLU A 71 -1.50 -8.93 11.90
C GLU A 71 -1.51 -9.49 10.47
N LEU A 72 -0.70 -8.93 9.58
CA LEU A 72 -0.61 -9.39 8.19
C LEU A 72 0.04 -10.77 8.10
N LYS A 73 1.09 -11.02 8.88
CA LYS A 73 1.72 -12.35 8.95
C LYS A 73 0.73 -13.40 9.43
N ALA A 74 -0.11 -13.07 10.41
CA ALA A 74 -1.15 -13.98 10.89
C ALA A 74 -2.17 -14.33 9.80
N LYS A 75 -2.32 -13.48 8.79
CA LYS A 75 -3.18 -13.71 7.62
C LYS A 75 -2.42 -14.35 6.45
N GLY A 76 -1.19 -14.79 6.66
CA GLY A 76 -0.39 -15.49 5.67
C GLY A 76 0.40 -14.59 4.71
N VAL A 77 0.53 -13.30 5.02
CA VAL A 77 1.30 -12.38 4.17
C VAL A 77 2.79 -12.60 4.34
N GLU A 78 3.50 -12.69 3.22
CA GLU A 78 4.95 -12.84 3.19
C GLU A 78 5.62 -11.46 3.16
N PHE A 79 6.53 -11.21 4.10
CA PHE A 79 7.36 -10.01 4.12
C PHE A 79 8.73 -10.34 3.54
N THR A 80 9.24 -9.48 2.68
CA THR A 80 10.48 -9.72 1.95
C THR A 80 11.73 -9.24 2.68
N CYS A 81 11.55 -8.45 3.76
CA CYS A 81 12.65 -7.92 4.58
C CYS A 81 12.12 -7.57 5.97
N GLY A 82 13.06 -7.29 6.87
CA GLY A 82 12.72 -6.78 8.21
C GLY A 82 12.36 -5.30 8.19
N ILE A 83 11.88 -4.81 9.33
CA ILE A 83 11.57 -3.40 9.52
C ILE A 83 12.90 -2.62 9.61
N SER A 84 13.01 -1.55 8.83
CA SER A 84 14.19 -0.68 8.76
C SER A 84 13.82 0.74 9.15
N ASP A 85 14.65 1.37 9.97
CA ASP A 85 14.50 2.79 10.34
C ASP A 85 15.22 3.64 9.31
N GLN A 86 14.47 4.45 8.57
CA GLN A 86 14.99 5.31 7.51
C GLN A 86 15.16 6.77 7.97
N GLY A 87 14.99 7.04 9.26
CA GLY A 87 15.06 8.40 9.81
C GLY A 87 13.71 9.12 9.72
N TYR A 88 13.14 9.22 8.53
CA TYR A 88 11.83 9.85 8.32
C TYR A 88 10.66 8.90 8.65
N GLY A 89 10.93 7.62 8.79
CA GLY A 89 9.92 6.62 9.10
C GLY A 89 10.50 5.22 9.16
N LEU A 90 9.66 4.28 9.54
CA LEU A 90 9.96 2.85 9.56
C LEU A 90 9.35 2.21 8.32
N VAL A 91 10.11 1.35 7.64
CA VAL A 91 9.67 0.72 6.40
C VAL A 91 9.93 -0.77 6.40
N THR A 92 9.06 -1.50 5.73
CA THR A 92 9.26 -2.89 5.35
C THR A 92 8.54 -3.12 4.02
N HIS A 93 8.65 -4.31 3.48
CA HIS A 93 8.04 -4.65 2.20
C HIS A 93 7.32 -5.98 2.33
N PHE A 94 6.17 -6.11 1.69
CA PHE A 94 5.46 -7.37 1.63
C PHE A 94 5.00 -7.68 0.21
N LYS A 95 4.73 -8.95 -0.02
CA LYS A 95 4.39 -9.46 -1.32
C LYS A 95 2.90 -9.72 -1.42
N MET A 96 2.31 -9.22 -2.49
CA MET A 96 0.91 -9.45 -2.84
C MET A 96 0.83 -10.41 -4.03
N PRO A 97 -0.34 -11.03 -4.28
CA PRO A 97 -0.50 -11.91 -5.44
C PRO A 97 -0.12 -11.23 -6.75
N GLY A 98 0.50 -12.01 -7.65
CA GLY A 98 1.01 -11.48 -8.91
C GLY A 98 2.42 -10.91 -8.80
N ASP A 99 3.16 -11.31 -7.75
CA ASP A 99 4.54 -10.88 -7.47
C ASP A 99 4.68 -9.37 -7.28
N VAL A 100 3.61 -8.72 -6.84
CA VAL A 100 3.63 -7.30 -6.54
C VAL A 100 4.21 -7.09 -5.14
N VAL A 101 5.39 -6.48 -5.06
CA VAL A 101 6.00 -6.11 -3.79
C VAL A 101 5.67 -4.66 -3.49
N VAL A 102 5.15 -4.40 -2.30
CA VAL A 102 4.74 -3.06 -1.90
C VAL A 102 5.38 -2.69 -0.57
N GLN A 103 5.65 -1.41 -0.40
CA GLN A 103 6.20 -0.88 0.84
C GLN A 103 5.09 -0.65 1.86
N LEU A 104 5.35 -1.05 3.11
CA LEU A 104 4.56 -0.66 4.27
C LEU A 104 5.38 0.36 5.06
N TYR A 105 4.76 1.45 5.46
CA TYR A 105 5.43 2.62 5.97
C TYR A 105 4.74 3.15 7.23
N GLN A 106 5.55 3.42 8.26
CA GLN A 106 5.09 4.16 9.43
C GLN A 106 5.83 5.49 9.47
N PRO A 107 5.18 6.61 9.16
CA PRO A 107 5.86 7.92 9.19
C PRO A 107 6.20 8.34 10.63
N LYS A 108 7.31 9.03 10.78
CA LYS A 108 7.70 9.67 12.04
C LYS A 108 7.24 11.13 12.11
N TYR A 109 6.66 11.63 11.04
CA TYR A 109 6.10 12.98 10.96
C TYR A 109 4.58 12.92 10.99
N LYS A 110 3.96 14.07 11.14
CA LYS A 110 2.51 14.20 11.04
C LYS A 110 2.16 15.13 9.90
N VAL A 111 1.16 14.74 9.14
CA VAL A 111 0.60 15.57 8.06
C VAL A 111 -0.66 16.23 8.61
N GLU A 112 -0.78 17.55 8.44
CA GLU A 112 -2.01 18.25 8.77
C GLU A 112 -3.08 17.87 7.76
N ARG A 113 -4.20 17.38 8.27
CA ARG A 113 -5.37 17.01 7.46
C ARG A 113 -6.53 17.93 7.81
N LYS A 114 -7.14 18.43 6.77
CA LYS A 114 -8.30 19.33 6.92
C LYS A 114 -9.60 18.56 6.94
#